data_deb2236fd0f3507f6304d6119b2ffa3a
#
_entry.id   deb2236fd0f3507f6304d6119b2ffa3a
#
_cell.length_a   1.000
_cell.length_b   1.000
_cell.length_c   1.000
_cell.angle_alpha   90.00
_cell.angle_beta   90.00
_cell.angle_gamma   90.00
#
_symmetry.space_group_name_H-M   'P 1'
#
loop_
_entity.id
_entity.type
_entity.pdbx_description
1 polymer ?
#
loop_
_entity_poly.entity_id
_entity_poly.type
_entity_poly.pdbx_seq_one_letter_code
_entity_poly.pdbx_strand_id
1 'polypeptide(L)'
;MLRRLCIPGVYSWSATLAEEPFVASSHLVTTVHGNVAVDPLPLDEAAHRQIEALGGIGRVIVTIAEREATAKKMAARYGAAVVGQARHREKLFAGGMAIELPDQELDGEFAILLPSHRAVIIGRCVTGTPAGALSMRFDRDDAGACKAALGLRRVLQTNPEHLLTGLGDSIFFGAYAALYRALHERAGASIHRVNLDELDYRDEREERVEQPDGYHCIDAEVGFTIGARALGYRVSTLGPGQRFCPLHSHAREEEMFFVLEGEPSIRTLSGTIRCRKGDFIAFPVGVGGTHQLLNESNAPATVLLLGRTEGVEACYYPDSDKLLVDSEAPIANGNDSIMVRAHPQLEYFNGET
;
A
#
# COMPACT_ATOMS: atom_id res chain seq x y z
N MET A 1 4.95 28.76 6.88
CA MET A 1 6.14 28.38 6.07
C MET A 1 6.00 26.93 5.64
N LEU A 2 6.22 26.64 4.35
CA LEU A 2 6.21 25.28 3.79
C LEU A 2 7.52 24.54 4.18
N ARG A 3 7.41 23.33 4.71
CA ARG A 3 8.55 22.49 5.11
C ARG A 3 8.63 21.27 4.18
N ARG A 4 9.81 21.02 3.62
CA ARG A 4 10.08 19.78 2.88
C ARG A 4 10.18 18.62 3.86
N LEU A 5 9.53 17.51 3.56
CA LEU A 5 9.61 16.28 4.33
C LEU A 5 10.75 15.37 3.86
N CYS A 6 11.04 14.30 4.61
CA CYS A 6 11.99 13.27 4.18
C CYS A 6 11.48 12.43 3.02
N ILE A 7 10.18 12.51 2.71
CA ILE A 7 9.56 11.85 1.57
C ILE A 7 9.78 12.72 0.33
N PRO A 8 10.42 12.22 -0.74
CA PRO A 8 10.70 12.99 -1.94
C PRO A 8 9.44 13.64 -2.54
N GLY A 9 9.51 14.92 -2.88
CA GLY A 9 8.38 15.63 -3.48
C GLY A 9 7.22 15.93 -2.55
N VAL A 10 7.33 15.65 -1.24
CA VAL A 10 6.26 15.92 -0.27
C VAL A 10 6.68 17.05 0.68
N TYR A 11 5.76 17.99 0.88
CA TYR A 11 5.91 19.13 1.77
C TYR A 11 4.73 19.22 2.74
N SER A 12 4.92 19.91 3.86
CA SER A 12 3.87 20.12 4.86
C SER A 12 3.90 21.54 5.38
N TRP A 13 2.75 22.05 5.80
CA TRP A 13 2.62 23.25 6.64
C TRP A 13 1.59 22.98 7.73
N SER A 14 1.69 23.70 8.84
CA SER A 14 0.89 23.45 10.01
C SER A 14 0.39 24.74 10.62
N ALA A 15 -0.74 24.68 11.31
CA ALA A 15 -1.30 25.76 12.09
C ALA A 15 -2.00 25.21 13.35
N THR A 16 -2.02 26.02 14.42
CA THR A 16 -2.89 25.76 15.56
C THR A 16 -4.26 26.35 15.24
N LEU A 17 -5.28 25.57 15.41
CA LEU A 17 -6.68 25.95 15.23
C LEU A 17 -7.34 26.10 16.60
N ALA A 18 -8.19 27.11 16.77
CA ALA A 18 -8.85 27.38 18.05
C ALA A 18 -9.78 26.23 18.52
N GLU A 19 -10.31 25.49 17.58
CA GLU A 19 -11.29 24.41 17.82
C GLU A 19 -10.62 23.03 17.96
N GLU A 20 -9.31 22.92 17.69
CA GLU A 20 -8.58 21.66 17.72
C GLU A 20 -7.52 21.64 18.83
N PRO A 21 -7.50 20.59 19.68
CA PRO A 21 -6.49 20.46 20.72
C PRO A 21 -5.11 20.11 20.16
N PHE A 22 -5.02 19.77 18.88
CA PHE A 22 -3.80 19.35 18.21
C PHE A 22 -3.39 20.33 17.11
N VAL A 23 -2.12 20.36 16.79
CA VAL A 23 -1.60 21.08 15.63
C VAL A 23 -2.20 20.42 14.38
N ALA A 24 -2.84 21.21 13.54
CA ALA A 24 -3.35 20.77 12.25
C ALA A 24 -2.27 20.85 11.18
N SER A 25 -2.25 19.90 10.28
CA SER A 25 -1.28 19.81 9.19
C SER A 25 -1.96 19.68 7.84
N SER A 26 -1.30 20.19 6.83
CA SER A 26 -1.65 20.08 5.42
C SER A 26 -0.44 19.61 4.64
N HIS A 27 -0.67 18.97 3.51
CA HIS A 27 0.39 18.39 2.71
C HIS A 27 0.33 18.88 1.27
N LEU A 28 1.51 19.04 0.63
CA LEU A 28 1.66 19.28 -0.79
C LEU A 28 2.48 18.16 -1.39
N VAL A 29 1.92 17.50 -2.39
CA VAL A 29 2.61 16.46 -3.18
C VAL A 29 2.94 17.05 -4.55
N THR A 30 4.23 17.09 -4.89
CA THR A 30 4.65 17.57 -6.22
C THR A 30 4.53 16.44 -7.24
N THR A 31 3.97 16.76 -8.39
CA THR A 31 3.83 15.81 -9.50
C THR A 31 4.18 16.48 -10.82
N VAL A 32 4.55 15.69 -11.82
CA VAL A 32 4.87 16.20 -13.18
C VAL A 32 3.63 16.77 -13.92
N HIS A 33 2.44 16.49 -13.42
CA HIS A 33 1.17 16.95 -14.00
C HIS A 33 0.47 18.07 -13.20
N GLY A 34 1.20 18.71 -12.28
CA GLY A 34 0.71 19.73 -11.36
C GLY A 34 0.65 19.25 -9.93
N ASN A 35 0.98 20.12 -8.99
CA ASN A 35 1.04 19.77 -7.58
C ASN A 35 -0.35 19.60 -6.96
N VAL A 36 -0.42 18.80 -5.92
CA VAL A 36 -1.65 18.46 -5.22
C VAL A 36 -1.55 18.93 -3.77
N ALA A 37 -2.46 19.81 -3.36
CA ALA A 37 -2.62 20.21 -1.96
C ALA A 37 -3.69 19.36 -1.28
N VAL A 38 -3.39 18.84 -0.10
CA VAL A 38 -4.31 18.00 0.69
C VAL A 38 -4.66 18.73 1.98
N ASP A 39 -5.98 18.85 2.24
CA ASP A 39 -6.56 19.47 3.42
C ASP A 39 -5.95 20.83 3.76
N PRO A 40 -5.99 21.79 2.83
CA PRO A 40 -5.20 23.02 2.95
C PRO A 40 -5.64 23.89 4.11
N LEU A 41 -4.69 24.27 4.94
CA LEU A 41 -4.79 25.32 5.94
C LEU A 41 -4.47 26.69 5.29
N PRO A 42 -4.91 27.80 5.90
CA PRO A 42 -4.52 29.13 5.44
C PRO A 42 -3.00 29.29 5.36
N LEU A 43 -2.54 30.02 4.37
CA LEU A 43 -1.14 30.32 4.11
C LEU A 43 -0.92 31.83 4.05
N ASP A 44 0.28 32.25 4.44
CA ASP A 44 0.77 33.59 4.18
C ASP A 44 1.32 33.74 2.74
N GLU A 45 1.53 34.98 2.30
CA GLU A 45 2.03 35.27 0.96
C GLU A 45 3.45 34.72 0.71
N ALA A 46 4.25 34.53 1.77
CA ALA A 46 5.59 33.96 1.64
C ALA A 46 5.50 32.46 1.29
N ALA A 47 4.59 31.73 1.94
CA ALA A 47 4.33 30.32 1.63
C ALA A 47 3.67 30.14 0.26
N HIS A 48 2.78 31.06 -0.15
CA HIS A 48 2.22 31.06 -1.51
C HIS A 48 3.32 31.22 -2.56
N ARG A 49 4.28 32.14 -2.39
CA ARG A 49 5.44 32.28 -3.30
C ARG A 49 6.30 31.01 -3.36
N GLN A 50 6.45 30.29 -2.24
CA GLN A 50 7.17 29.02 -2.23
C GLN A 50 6.44 27.96 -3.08
N ILE A 51 5.11 27.87 -2.98
CA ILE A 51 4.30 26.97 -3.80
C ILE A 51 4.35 27.34 -5.28
N GLU A 52 4.29 28.63 -5.60
CA GLU A 52 4.41 29.14 -6.97
C GLU A 52 5.77 28.76 -7.58
N ALA A 53 6.85 28.87 -6.80
CA ALA A 53 8.19 28.43 -7.23
C ALA A 53 8.30 26.91 -7.48
N LEU A 54 7.42 26.12 -6.85
CA LEU A 54 7.30 24.67 -7.08
C LEU A 54 6.35 24.32 -8.25
N GLY A 55 5.77 25.32 -8.95
CA GLY A 55 4.86 25.12 -10.08
C GLY A 55 3.38 25.31 -9.76
N GLY A 56 3.06 25.91 -8.60
CA GLY A 56 1.67 26.19 -8.19
C GLY A 56 0.91 24.93 -7.72
N ILE A 57 -0.42 25.00 -7.75
CA ILE A 57 -1.34 23.91 -7.38
C ILE A 57 -2.28 23.64 -8.55
N GLY A 58 -2.31 22.40 -9.02
CA GLY A 58 -3.24 21.95 -10.07
C GLY A 58 -4.49 21.26 -9.51
N ARG A 59 -4.41 20.75 -8.28
CA ARG A 59 -5.52 20.05 -7.63
C ARG A 59 -5.51 20.26 -6.12
N VAL A 60 -6.69 20.36 -5.52
CA VAL A 60 -6.90 20.41 -4.08
C VAL A 60 -7.76 19.22 -3.69
N ILE A 61 -7.30 18.41 -2.74
CA ILE A 61 -8.06 17.29 -2.19
C ILE A 61 -8.46 17.60 -0.77
N VAL A 62 -9.70 17.30 -0.43
CA VAL A 62 -10.29 17.51 0.89
C VAL A 62 -10.68 16.15 1.46
N THR A 63 -9.97 15.69 2.47
CA THR A 63 -10.31 14.48 3.25
C THR A 63 -10.98 14.85 4.57
N ILE A 64 -10.85 16.09 5.00
CA ILE A 64 -11.43 16.67 6.22
C ILE A 64 -12.47 17.73 5.81
N ALA A 65 -13.77 17.47 6.05
CA ALA A 65 -14.85 18.35 5.59
C ALA A 65 -14.71 19.81 6.05
N GLU A 66 -14.19 20.03 7.25
CA GLU A 66 -13.93 21.36 7.83
C GLU A 66 -12.90 22.18 7.05
N ARG A 67 -12.13 21.55 6.16
CA ARG A 67 -11.16 22.21 5.26
C ARG A 67 -11.75 22.71 3.96
N GLU A 68 -13.02 22.39 3.64
CA GLU A 68 -13.64 22.68 2.35
C GLU A 68 -13.61 24.18 2.01
N ALA A 69 -13.89 25.05 2.98
CA ALA A 69 -13.88 26.50 2.75
C ALA A 69 -12.47 27.03 2.38
N THR A 70 -11.43 26.55 3.04
CA THR A 70 -10.03 26.92 2.73
C THR A 70 -9.59 26.31 1.40
N ALA A 71 -10.00 25.08 1.12
CA ALA A 71 -9.74 24.40 -0.15
C ALA A 71 -10.31 25.18 -1.35
N LYS A 72 -11.57 25.64 -1.25
CA LYS A 72 -12.19 26.48 -2.29
C LYS A 72 -11.44 27.81 -2.52
N LYS A 73 -10.98 28.47 -1.44
CA LYS A 73 -10.17 29.69 -1.55
C LYS A 73 -8.83 29.42 -2.23
N MET A 74 -8.16 28.34 -1.84
CA MET A 74 -6.89 27.94 -2.43
C MET A 74 -7.05 27.55 -3.89
N ALA A 75 -8.06 26.76 -4.22
CA ALA A 75 -8.39 26.38 -5.59
C ALA A 75 -8.67 27.59 -6.48
N ALA A 76 -9.43 28.58 -5.98
CA ALA A 76 -9.70 29.81 -6.70
C ALA A 76 -8.43 30.63 -6.99
N ARG A 77 -7.47 30.68 -6.04
CA ARG A 77 -6.21 31.38 -6.22
C ARG A 77 -5.35 30.78 -7.35
N TYR A 78 -5.30 29.44 -7.44
CA TYR A 78 -4.43 28.73 -8.38
C TYR A 78 -5.14 28.23 -9.65
N GLY A 79 -6.45 28.40 -9.76
CA GLY A 79 -7.24 27.82 -10.85
C GLY A 79 -7.32 26.30 -10.77
N ALA A 80 -7.22 25.73 -9.57
CA ALA A 80 -7.13 24.31 -9.33
C ALA A 80 -8.52 23.64 -9.22
N ALA A 81 -8.60 22.34 -9.56
CA ALA A 81 -9.79 21.53 -9.32
C ALA A 81 -9.85 21.10 -7.84
N VAL A 82 -11.09 21.01 -7.27
CA VAL A 82 -11.32 20.51 -5.91
C VAL A 82 -11.93 19.12 -5.97
N VAL A 83 -11.40 18.18 -5.20
CA VAL A 83 -11.90 16.81 -5.00
C VAL A 83 -12.21 16.64 -3.51
N GLY A 84 -13.48 16.48 -3.15
CA GLY A 84 -13.94 16.30 -1.76
C GLY A 84 -14.56 14.94 -1.49
N GLN A 85 -14.72 14.10 -2.51
CA GLN A 85 -15.20 12.72 -2.42
C GLN A 85 -14.44 11.86 -3.39
N ALA A 86 -14.16 10.63 -3.01
CA ALA A 86 -13.47 9.67 -3.86
C ALA A 86 -13.96 8.25 -3.55
N ARG A 87 -14.00 7.42 -4.58
CA ARG A 87 -14.28 5.99 -4.43
C ARG A 87 -13.01 5.25 -4.01
N HIS A 88 -13.19 4.13 -3.35
CA HIS A 88 -12.06 3.26 -3.04
C HIS A 88 -11.26 2.93 -4.31
N ARG A 89 -9.92 3.02 -4.22
CA ARG A 89 -8.98 2.82 -5.33
C ARG A 89 -9.11 3.80 -6.50
N GLU A 90 -9.90 4.86 -6.37
CA GLU A 90 -9.95 5.90 -7.39
C GLU A 90 -8.58 6.59 -7.51
N LYS A 91 -8.06 6.69 -8.74
CA LYS A 91 -6.83 7.43 -9.03
C LYS A 91 -7.08 8.94 -8.94
N LEU A 92 -6.61 9.55 -7.87
CA LEU A 92 -6.81 10.97 -7.61
C LEU A 92 -5.87 11.87 -8.42
N PHE A 93 -4.65 11.39 -8.63
CA PHE A 93 -3.60 12.04 -9.44
C PHE A 93 -2.52 11.00 -9.79
N ALA A 94 -1.54 11.40 -10.61
CA ALA A 94 -0.41 10.54 -10.93
C ALA A 94 0.41 10.22 -9.65
N GLY A 95 0.37 8.98 -9.20
CA GLY A 95 1.04 8.52 -7.98
C GLY A 95 0.20 8.63 -6.70
N GLY A 96 -1.09 8.97 -6.79
CA GLY A 96 -1.98 9.04 -5.63
C GLY A 96 -3.33 8.38 -5.86
N MET A 97 -3.77 7.56 -4.90
CA MET A 97 -4.98 6.73 -4.96
C MET A 97 -5.80 6.87 -3.67
N ALA A 98 -7.11 6.86 -3.77
CA ALA A 98 -7.99 6.91 -2.62
C ALA A 98 -8.09 5.56 -1.90
N ILE A 99 -8.09 5.58 -0.58
CA ILE A 99 -8.49 4.47 0.30
C ILE A 99 -9.73 4.92 1.04
N GLU A 100 -10.88 4.37 0.71
CA GLU A 100 -12.11 4.59 1.47
C GLU A 100 -11.96 4.03 2.89
N LEU A 101 -12.41 4.77 3.87
CA LEU A 101 -12.35 4.42 5.28
C LEU A 101 -13.77 4.13 5.78
N PRO A 102 -14.22 2.86 5.74
CA PRO A 102 -15.55 2.52 6.20
C PRO A 102 -15.68 2.67 7.71
N ASP A 103 -16.93 2.87 8.15
CA ASP A 103 -17.29 2.91 9.57
C ASP A 103 -16.63 4.03 10.39
N GLN A 104 -16.10 5.08 9.73
CA GLN A 104 -15.59 6.25 10.42
C GLN A 104 -16.72 7.14 10.95
N GLU A 105 -16.37 8.15 11.73
CA GLU A 105 -17.34 9.08 12.35
C GLU A 105 -18.15 9.85 11.32
N LEU A 106 -17.50 10.23 10.21
CA LEU A 106 -18.13 10.91 9.08
C LEU A 106 -18.17 9.97 7.88
N ASP A 107 -19.34 9.90 7.25
CA ASP A 107 -19.49 9.14 6.01
C ASP A 107 -18.68 9.78 4.88
N GLY A 108 -18.04 8.94 4.09
CA GLY A 108 -17.25 9.35 2.93
C GLY A 108 -15.83 9.80 3.24
N GLU A 109 -15.31 9.60 4.47
CA GLU A 109 -13.88 9.79 4.76
C GLU A 109 -13.03 8.82 3.93
N PHE A 110 -11.92 9.34 3.42
CA PHE A 110 -10.93 8.56 2.70
C PHE A 110 -9.51 9.03 3.03
N ALA A 111 -8.55 8.12 2.89
CA ALA A 111 -7.13 8.44 2.93
C ALA A 111 -6.54 8.45 1.52
N ILE A 112 -5.32 8.95 1.36
CA ILE A 112 -4.62 9.00 0.09
C ILE A 112 -3.36 8.13 0.19
N LEU A 113 -3.32 7.06 -0.60
CA LEU A 113 -2.14 6.21 -0.76
C LEU A 113 -1.19 6.82 -1.79
N LEU A 114 0.08 6.90 -1.44
CA LEU A 114 1.21 7.24 -2.32
C LEU A 114 2.07 5.96 -2.47
N PRO A 115 1.77 5.06 -3.41
CA PRO A 115 2.38 3.72 -3.46
C PRO A 115 3.90 3.76 -3.58
N SER A 116 4.44 4.59 -4.48
CA SER A 116 5.88 4.73 -4.71
C SER A 116 6.67 5.26 -3.50
N HIS A 117 5.97 5.82 -2.51
CA HIS A 117 6.57 6.33 -1.29
C HIS A 117 6.24 5.48 -0.06
N ARG A 118 5.45 4.41 -0.23
CA ARG A 118 4.89 3.63 0.89
C ARG A 118 4.29 4.54 1.96
N ALA A 119 3.61 5.61 1.51
CA ALA A 119 3.07 6.65 2.38
C ALA A 119 1.56 6.76 2.25
N VAL A 120 0.90 7.06 3.37
CA VAL A 120 -0.52 7.34 3.40
C VAL A 120 -0.74 8.72 4.04
N ILE A 121 -1.56 9.55 3.40
CA ILE A 121 -2.07 10.79 4.00
C ILE A 121 -3.46 10.49 4.53
N ILE A 122 -3.67 10.74 5.82
CA ILE A 122 -4.95 10.46 6.51
C ILE A 122 -5.43 11.72 7.23
N GLY A 123 -6.74 11.95 7.16
CA GLY A 123 -7.36 13.14 7.71
C GLY A 123 -7.42 13.15 9.24
N ARG A 124 -8.63 13.05 9.81
CA ARG A 124 -8.88 13.26 11.26
C ARG A 124 -9.14 11.98 12.05
N CYS A 125 -9.47 10.88 11.42
CA CYS A 125 -9.82 9.63 12.11
C CYS A 125 -8.64 9.04 12.92
N VAL A 126 -7.41 9.41 12.58
CA VAL A 126 -6.20 9.08 13.33
C VAL A 126 -5.43 10.35 13.61
N THR A 127 -4.97 10.51 14.85
CA THR A 127 -4.15 11.65 15.30
C THR A 127 -2.78 11.19 15.73
N GLY A 128 -1.75 11.96 15.37
CA GLY A 128 -0.38 11.73 15.81
C GLY A 128 -0.14 12.29 17.21
N THR A 129 -0.65 11.60 18.23
CA THR A 129 -0.45 12.00 19.63
C THR A 129 -0.49 10.78 20.55
N PRO A 130 0.42 10.68 21.56
CA PRO A 130 1.60 11.54 21.74
C PRO A 130 2.59 11.41 20.57
N ALA A 131 3.58 12.31 20.51
CA ALA A 131 4.61 12.28 19.46
C ALA A 131 5.24 10.89 19.33
N GLY A 132 5.32 10.39 18.08
CA GLY A 132 5.82 9.04 17.78
C GLY A 132 4.79 7.92 17.96
N ALA A 133 3.54 8.24 18.33
CA ALA A 133 2.43 7.30 18.43
C ALA A 133 1.21 7.81 17.66
N LEU A 134 0.26 6.92 17.46
CA LEU A 134 -1.04 7.23 16.85
C LEU A 134 -2.15 6.91 17.82
N SER A 135 -3.19 7.72 17.81
CA SER A 135 -4.41 7.51 18.57
C SER A 135 -5.61 7.62 17.64
N MET A 136 -6.58 6.75 17.83
CA MET A 136 -7.85 6.87 17.13
C MET A 136 -8.75 7.88 17.82
N ARG A 137 -9.39 8.73 17.02
CA ARG A 137 -10.27 9.79 17.51
C ARG A 137 -11.73 9.38 17.31
N PHE A 138 -12.40 8.96 18.38
CA PHE A 138 -13.83 8.64 18.39
C PHE A 138 -14.50 9.01 19.69
N ASP A 139 -15.68 9.62 19.57
CA ASP A 139 -16.68 9.78 20.63
C ASP A 139 -17.75 8.68 20.51
N ARG A 140 -17.35 7.41 20.36
CA ARG A 140 -18.27 6.29 20.19
C ARG A 140 -18.14 5.32 21.37
N ASP A 141 -19.18 4.52 21.57
CA ASP A 141 -19.11 3.36 22.44
C ASP A 141 -18.03 2.36 21.96
N ASP A 142 -17.67 1.41 22.82
CA ASP A 142 -16.61 0.43 22.54
C ASP A 142 -16.87 -0.36 21.26
N ALA A 143 -18.13 -0.68 20.94
CA ALA A 143 -18.50 -1.43 19.74
C ALA A 143 -18.27 -0.59 18.46
N GLY A 144 -18.68 0.67 18.48
CA GLY A 144 -18.46 1.61 17.38
C GLY A 144 -16.98 1.91 17.17
N ALA A 145 -16.22 2.07 18.26
CA ALA A 145 -14.76 2.26 18.20
C ALA A 145 -14.04 1.03 17.61
N CYS A 146 -14.44 -0.17 18.00
CA CYS A 146 -13.93 -1.41 17.44
C CYS A 146 -14.21 -1.50 15.92
N LYS A 147 -15.45 -1.23 15.51
CA LYS A 147 -15.85 -1.27 14.09
C LYS A 147 -15.05 -0.29 13.24
N ALA A 148 -14.89 0.94 13.72
CA ALA A 148 -14.09 1.96 13.04
C ALA A 148 -12.61 1.59 12.95
N ALA A 149 -12.03 0.98 14.01
CA ALA A 149 -10.68 0.45 13.98
C ALA A 149 -10.52 -0.64 12.90
N LEU A 150 -11.48 -1.55 12.80
CA LEU A 150 -11.47 -2.59 11.77
C LEU A 150 -11.61 -2.00 10.35
N GLY A 151 -12.33 -0.89 10.18
CA GLY A 151 -12.42 -0.16 8.91
C GLY A 151 -11.07 0.38 8.42
N LEU A 152 -10.16 0.72 9.33
CA LEU A 152 -8.81 1.18 8.99
C LEU A 152 -7.83 0.07 8.60
N ARG A 153 -8.23 -1.20 8.63
CA ARG A 153 -7.41 -2.33 8.13
C ARG A 153 -7.04 -2.18 6.67
N ARG A 154 -7.85 -1.46 5.85
CA ARG A 154 -7.50 -1.12 4.48
C ARG A 154 -6.21 -0.30 4.39
N VAL A 155 -5.92 0.54 5.37
CA VAL A 155 -4.65 1.27 5.46
C VAL A 155 -3.53 0.33 5.90
N LEU A 156 -3.77 -0.57 6.88
CA LEU A 156 -2.77 -1.57 7.28
C LEU A 156 -2.36 -2.47 6.10
N GLN A 157 -3.32 -2.87 5.27
CA GLN A 157 -3.08 -3.72 4.11
C GLN A 157 -2.06 -3.13 3.13
N THR A 158 -1.94 -1.80 3.07
CA THR A 158 -0.96 -1.14 2.21
C THR A 158 0.47 -1.18 2.77
N ASN A 159 0.68 -1.72 3.97
CA ASN A 159 1.95 -1.77 4.68
C ASN A 159 2.70 -0.42 4.66
N PRO A 160 2.12 0.66 5.21
CA PRO A 160 2.69 2.00 5.10
C PRO A 160 3.96 2.13 5.93
N GLU A 161 5.01 2.70 5.33
CA GLU A 161 6.22 3.14 6.04
C GLU A 161 6.01 4.50 6.68
N HIS A 162 5.25 5.38 6.01
CA HIS A 162 4.95 6.73 6.44
C HIS A 162 3.44 6.95 6.58
N LEU A 163 3.04 7.62 7.65
CA LEU A 163 1.66 8.08 7.82
C LEU A 163 1.66 9.59 8.09
N LEU A 164 1.14 10.36 7.13
CA LEU A 164 1.02 11.81 7.22
C LEU A 164 -0.37 12.14 7.74
N THR A 165 -0.44 12.66 8.97
CA THR A 165 -1.69 12.97 9.64
C THR A 165 -2.15 14.39 9.38
N GLY A 166 -3.46 14.60 9.30
CA GLY A 166 -4.08 15.93 9.28
C GLY A 166 -4.08 16.61 10.65
N LEU A 167 -3.91 15.84 11.73
CA LEU A 167 -3.89 16.32 13.13
C LEU A 167 -2.78 15.63 13.93
N GLY A 168 -2.04 16.42 14.72
CA GLY A 168 -0.90 15.94 15.48
C GLY A 168 0.33 15.67 14.63
N ASP A 169 1.25 14.84 15.11
CA ASP A 169 2.52 14.55 14.48
C ASP A 169 2.40 13.38 13.47
N SER A 170 3.00 13.55 12.31
CA SER A 170 3.10 12.46 11.32
C SER A 170 4.13 11.42 11.76
N ILE A 171 3.93 10.17 11.34
CA ILE A 171 4.89 9.08 11.53
C ILE A 171 5.68 8.91 10.24
N PHE A 172 7.00 9.12 10.31
CA PHE A 172 7.86 9.07 9.13
C PHE A 172 8.51 7.71 8.90
N PHE A 173 8.58 6.84 9.91
CA PHE A 173 9.09 5.48 9.79
C PHE A 173 8.33 4.56 10.73
N GLY A 174 8.07 3.33 10.28
CA GLY A 174 7.36 2.34 11.07
C GLY A 174 5.87 2.66 11.27
N ALA A 175 5.25 3.37 10.33
CA ALA A 175 3.86 3.78 10.42
C ALA A 175 2.89 2.60 10.54
N TYR A 176 3.19 1.48 9.86
CA TYR A 176 2.42 0.25 10.01
C TYR A 176 2.32 -0.18 11.49
N ALA A 177 3.46 -0.27 12.18
CA ALA A 177 3.48 -0.71 13.58
C ALA A 177 2.78 0.27 14.52
N ALA A 178 2.90 1.58 14.27
CA ALA A 178 2.20 2.60 15.04
C ALA A 178 0.68 2.52 14.83
N LEU A 179 0.24 2.39 13.58
CA LEU A 179 -1.17 2.24 13.24
C LEU A 179 -1.75 0.93 13.82
N TYR A 180 -1.06 -0.19 13.61
CA TYR A 180 -1.48 -1.47 14.17
C TYR A 180 -1.71 -1.40 15.68
N ARG A 181 -0.80 -0.78 16.45
CA ARG A 181 -0.99 -0.59 17.90
C ARG A 181 -2.24 0.21 18.23
N ALA A 182 -2.44 1.34 17.54
CA ALA A 182 -3.62 2.18 17.75
C ALA A 182 -4.93 1.43 17.45
N LEU A 183 -4.97 0.62 16.39
CA LEU A 183 -6.12 -0.19 16.04
C LEU A 183 -6.33 -1.33 17.04
N HIS A 184 -5.25 -2.00 17.47
CA HIS A 184 -5.32 -3.08 18.46
C HIS A 184 -5.83 -2.61 19.82
N GLU A 185 -5.47 -1.41 20.25
CA GLU A 185 -6.00 -0.79 21.50
C GLU A 185 -7.53 -0.65 21.47
N ARG A 186 -8.14 -0.49 20.30
CA ARG A 186 -9.59 -0.33 20.12
C ARG A 186 -10.31 -1.62 19.75
N ALA A 187 -9.72 -2.41 18.90
CA ALA A 187 -10.32 -3.65 18.39
C ALA A 187 -9.94 -4.90 19.20
N GLY A 188 -8.90 -4.83 20.02
CA GLY A 188 -8.39 -5.98 20.76
C GLY A 188 -8.07 -7.14 19.82
N ALA A 189 -8.38 -8.37 20.24
CA ALA A 189 -8.13 -9.58 19.43
C ALA A 189 -8.91 -9.61 18.10
N SER A 190 -9.94 -8.80 17.94
CA SER A 190 -10.74 -8.77 16.71
C SER A 190 -9.93 -8.33 15.48
N ILE A 191 -8.81 -7.60 15.68
CA ILE A 191 -7.93 -7.21 14.58
C ILE A 191 -7.23 -8.41 13.93
N HIS A 192 -7.05 -9.51 14.66
CA HIS A 192 -6.32 -10.69 14.17
C HIS A 192 -7.18 -11.64 13.35
N ARG A 193 -8.42 -11.30 13.10
CA ARG A 193 -9.38 -12.14 12.35
C ARG A 193 -9.97 -11.33 11.20
N VAL A 194 -9.96 -11.91 9.99
CA VAL A 194 -10.68 -11.39 8.83
C VAL A 194 -11.35 -12.57 8.10
N ASN A 195 -12.52 -12.35 7.51
CA ASN A 195 -13.15 -13.31 6.62
C ASN A 195 -12.76 -13.01 5.16
N LEU A 196 -12.86 -14.00 4.29
CA LEU A 196 -12.59 -13.84 2.85
C LEU A 196 -13.46 -12.76 2.20
N ASP A 197 -14.71 -12.61 2.63
CA ASP A 197 -15.64 -11.59 2.14
C ASP A 197 -15.40 -10.18 2.72
N GLU A 198 -14.57 -10.08 3.77
CA GLU A 198 -14.15 -8.81 4.38
C GLU A 198 -12.82 -8.28 3.80
N LEU A 199 -12.15 -9.05 2.94
CA LEU A 199 -10.87 -8.68 2.36
C LEU A 199 -11.03 -7.60 1.28
N ASP A 200 -10.04 -6.73 1.21
CA ASP A 200 -9.93 -5.73 0.16
C ASP A 200 -9.18 -6.33 -1.04
N TYR A 201 -9.93 -6.87 -1.97
CA TYR A 201 -9.39 -7.43 -3.21
C TYR A 201 -9.01 -6.34 -4.19
N ARG A 202 -7.89 -6.49 -4.85
CA ARG A 202 -7.39 -5.60 -5.90
C ARG A 202 -7.18 -6.35 -7.21
N ASP A 203 -7.48 -5.67 -8.28
CA ASP A 203 -7.14 -6.12 -9.63
C ASP A 203 -5.73 -5.58 -9.97
N GLU A 204 -4.76 -6.45 -10.17
CA GLU A 204 -3.38 -6.02 -10.47
C GLU A 204 -3.27 -5.17 -11.73
N ARG A 205 -4.22 -5.24 -12.66
CA ARG A 205 -4.26 -4.38 -13.86
C ARG A 205 -4.43 -2.90 -13.53
N GLU A 206 -5.04 -2.58 -12.38
CA GLU A 206 -5.25 -1.19 -11.96
C GLU A 206 -3.93 -0.54 -11.49
N GLU A 207 -2.96 -1.33 -11.06
CA GLU A 207 -1.72 -0.86 -10.46
C GLU A 207 -0.53 -0.90 -11.42
N ARG A 208 -0.50 -1.82 -12.40
CA ARG A 208 0.62 -2.01 -13.33
C ARG A 208 0.30 -1.43 -14.70
N VAL A 209 1.23 -0.65 -15.24
CA VAL A 209 1.07 0.02 -16.55
C VAL A 209 1.20 -0.95 -17.71
N GLU A 210 2.01 -2.02 -17.59
CA GLU A 210 2.23 -3.03 -18.63
C GLU A 210 2.36 -4.42 -17.99
N GLN A 211 1.44 -5.30 -18.33
CA GLN A 211 1.53 -6.73 -18.06
C GLN A 211 1.41 -7.50 -19.36
N PRO A 212 2.21 -8.56 -19.56
CA PRO A 212 2.02 -9.46 -20.70
C PRO A 212 0.64 -10.13 -20.64
N ASP A 213 0.06 -10.41 -21.81
CA ASP A 213 -1.19 -11.14 -21.91
C ASP A 213 -1.12 -12.47 -21.15
N GLY A 214 -2.19 -12.79 -20.44
CA GLY A 214 -2.30 -14.00 -19.63
C GLY A 214 -1.68 -13.91 -18.22
N TYR A 215 -1.10 -12.78 -17.84
CA TYR A 215 -0.70 -12.51 -16.44
C TYR A 215 -1.68 -11.55 -15.80
N HIS A 216 -2.62 -12.12 -15.06
CA HIS A 216 -3.62 -11.33 -14.35
C HIS A 216 -4.22 -12.14 -13.20
N CYS A 217 -4.35 -11.51 -12.07
CA CYS A 217 -5.10 -12.04 -10.93
C CYS A 217 -5.86 -10.93 -10.20
N ILE A 218 -6.82 -11.33 -9.40
CA ILE A 218 -7.45 -10.50 -8.38
C ILE A 218 -6.95 -11.01 -7.04
N ASP A 219 -6.27 -10.20 -6.27
CA ASP A 219 -5.63 -10.62 -5.04
C ASP A 219 -5.96 -9.76 -3.82
N ALA A 220 -5.81 -10.32 -2.64
CA ALA A 220 -5.89 -9.60 -1.39
C ALA A 220 -4.74 -10.01 -0.47
N GLU A 221 -4.04 -9.01 0.08
CA GLU A 221 -3.04 -9.19 1.11
C GLU A 221 -3.74 -9.38 2.47
N VAL A 222 -3.60 -10.55 3.03
CA VAL A 222 -4.25 -10.93 4.30
C VAL A 222 -3.33 -10.66 5.50
N GLY A 223 -2.05 -10.95 5.35
CA GLY A 223 -1.09 -10.90 6.45
C GLY A 223 -1.05 -9.54 7.13
N PHE A 224 -0.77 -8.50 6.37
CA PHE A 224 -0.74 -7.14 6.90
C PHE A 224 -2.09 -6.67 7.43
N THR A 225 -3.19 -7.14 6.86
CA THR A 225 -4.55 -6.80 7.32
C THR A 225 -4.81 -7.24 8.75
N ILE A 226 -4.24 -8.36 9.19
CA ILE A 226 -4.45 -8.98 10.50
C ILE A 226 -3.24 -8.92 11.44
N GLY A 227 -2.19 -8.21 11.07
CA GLY A 227 -1.01 -8.01 11.92
C GLY A 227 0.09 -9.07 11.78
N ALA A 228 0.00 -9.98 10.81
CA ALA A 228 1.08 -10.94 10.53
C ALA A 228 2.23 -10.25 9.78
N ARG A 229 3.47 -10.59 10.13
CA ARG A 229 4.68 -9.98 9.57
C ARG A 229 5.69 -11.00 9.06
N ALA A 230 5.91 -12.05 9.82
CA ALA A 230 6.91 -13.09 9.50
C ALA A 230 6.44 -14.05 8.41
N LEU A 231 5.14 -14.21 8.28
CA LEU A 231 4.50 -15.01 7.23
C LEU A 231 3.60 -14.12 6.38
N GLY A 232 3.77 -14.17 5.08
CA GLY A 232 2.87 -13.59 4.10
C GLY A 232 1.66 -14.50 3.90
N TYR A 233 0.47 -13.92 3.94
CA TYR A 233 -0.79 -14.58 3.61
C TYR A 233 -1.45 -13.78 2.50
N ARG A 234 -1.62 -14.39 1.34
CA ARG A 234 -2.30 -13.78 0.19
C ARG A 234 -3.37 -14.71 -0.34
N VAL A 235 -4.51 -14.16 -0.72
CA VAL A 235 -5.54 -14.88 -1.47
C VAL A 235 -5.56 -14.35 -2.88
N SER A 236 -5.39 -15.22 -3.87
CA SER A 236 -5.37 -14.84 -5.27
C SER A 236 -6.40 -15.65 -6.06
N THR A 237 -7.15 -14.97 -6.91
CA THR A 237 -8.12 -15.57 -7.83
C THR A 237 -7.66 -15.35 -9.26
N LEU A 238 -7.50 -16.44 -10.00
CA LEU A 238 -7.13 -16.45 -11.42
C LEU A 238 -8.36 -16.80 -12.26
N GLY A 239 -8.65 -15.98 -13.26
CA GLY A 239 -9.62 -16.33 -14.31
C GLY A 239 -9.08 -17.44 -15.23
N PRO A 240 -9.94 -18.02 -16.09
CA PRO A 240 -9.52 -19.00 -17.09
C PRO A 240 -8.38 -18.49 -17.99
N GLY A 241 -7.36 -19.31 -18.21
CA GLY A 241 -6.18 -18.99 -19.01
C GLY A 241 -5.16 -18.06 -18.37
N GLN A 242 -5.39 -17.63 -17.13
CA GLN A 242 -4.51 -16.68 -16.43
C GLN A 242 -3.39 -17.37 -15.66
N ARG A 243 -2.32 -16.60 -15.39
CA ARG A 243 -1.14 -16.98 -14.62
C ARG A 243 -0.91 -15.96 -13.52
N PHE A 244 -0.40 -16.40 -12.38
CA PHE A 244 -0.11 -15.50 -11.27
C PHE A 244 1.20 -14.72 -11.49
N CYS A 245 2.30 -15.42 -11.64
CA CYS A 245 3.64 -14.85 -11.85
C CYS A 245 4.43 -15.72 -12.82
N PRO A 246 5.59 -15.28 -13.34
CA PRO A 246 6.48 -16.14 -14.11
C PRO A 246 6.98 -17.34 -13.32
N LEU A 247 7.39 -18.42 -14.02
CA LEU A 247 8.04 -19.57 -13.39
C LEU A 247 9.28 -19.11 -12.62
N HIS A 248 9.37 -19.45 -11.33
CA HIS A 248 10.45 -19.00 -10.46
C HIS A 248 10.74 -19.96 -9.32
N SER A 249 11.89 -19.78 -8.68
CA SER A 249 12.27 -20.44 -7.44
C SER A 249 12.81 -19.43 -6.45
N HIS A 250 12.68 -19.75 -5.18
CA HIS A 250 13.10 -18.94 -4.04
C HIS A 250 14.40 -19.46 -3.43
N ALA A 251 15.31 -18.58 -3.09
CA ALA A 251 16.55 -18.97 -2.41
C ALA A 251 16.34 -19.20 -0.90
N ARG A 252 15.39 -18.52 -0.30
CA ARG A 252 15.15 -18.55 1.15
C ARG A 252 13.70 -18.75 1.55
N GLU A 253 12.76 -18.28 0.75
CA GLU A 253 11.34 -18.40 1.01
C GLU A 253 10.86 -19.82 0.71
N GLU A 254 10.31 -20.50 1.72
CA GLU A 254 9.49 -21.69 1.52
C GLU A 254 8.05 -21.24 1.36
N GLU A 255 7.40 -21.67 0.29
CA GLU A 255 6.01 -21.35 0.03
C GLU A 255 5.11 -22.58 0.12
N MET A 256 3.86 -22.34 0.47
CA MET A 256 2.78 -23.32 0.44
C MET A 256 1.53 -22.71 -0.15
N PHE A 257 0.92 -23.39 -1.12
CA PHE A 257 -0.39 -23.03 -1.64
C PHE A 257 -1.46 -23.96 -1.12
N PHE A 258 -2.64 -23.42 -0.86
CA PHE A 258 -3.83 -24.18 -0.53
C PHE A 258 -4.97 -23.79 -1.46
N VAL A 259 -5.53 -24.76 -2.17
CA VAL A 259 -6.61 -24.49 -3.12
C VAL A 259 -7.93 -24.31 -2.38
N LEU A 260 -8.40 -23.07 -2.31
CA LEU A 260 -9.67 -22.72 -1.69
C LEU A 260 -10.86 -23.06 -2.58
N GLU A 261 -10.73 -22.83 -3.91
CA GLU A 261 -11.78 -23.09 -4.88
C GLU A 261 -11.21 -23.29 -6.29
N GLY A 262 -11.94 -24.07 -7.13
CA GLY A 262 -11.56 -24.32 -8.52
C GLY A 262 -10.52 -25.42 -8.69
N GLU A 263 -9.96 -25.46 -9.90
CA GLU A 263 -9.01 -26.49 -10.36
C GLU A 263 -7.80 -25.83 -11.04
N PRO A 264 -6.91 -25.15 -10.26
CA PRO A 264 -5.69 -24.57 -10.82
C PRO A 264 -4.68 -25.65 -11.22
N SER A 265 -3.65 -25.25 -11.94
CA SER A 265 -2.49 -26.06 -12.28
C SER A 265 -1.22 -25.43 -11.73
N ILE A 266 -0.24 -26.25 -11.35
CA ILE A 266 1.11 -25.83 -10.98
C ILE A 266 2.08 -26.34 -12.04
N ARG A 267 2.69 -25.42 -12.78
CA ARG A 267 3.82 -25.73 -13.66
C ARG A 267 5.10 -25.81 -12.84
N THR A 268 5.89 -26.87 -13.07
CA THR A 268 7.21 -27.09 -12.48
C THR A 268 8.24 -27.38 -13.56
N LEU A 269 9.50 -27.55 -13.20
CA LEU A 269 10.56 -27.98 -14.15
C LEU A 269 10.32 -29.40 -14.72
N SER A 270 9.57 -30.24 -14.02
CA SER A 270 9.29 -31.63 -14.40
C SER A 270 7.91 -31.83 -15.07
N GLY A 271 7.14 -30.77 -15.22
CA GLY A 271 5.81 -30.83 -15.84
C GLY A 271 4.75 -30.06 -15.05
N THR A 272 3.48 -30.30 -15.39
CA THR A 272 2.34 -29.60 -14.78
C THR A 272 1.54 -30.55 -13.90
N ILE A 273 1.22 -30.09 -12.70
CA ILE A 273 0.38 -30.79 -11.71
C ILE A 273 -1.00 -30.13 -11.75
N ARG A 274 -2.05 -30.89 -11.98
CA ARG A 274 -3.42 -30.41 -11.83
C ARG A 274 -3.83 -30.53 -10.37
N CYS A 275 -4.40 -29.45 -9.85
CA CYS A 275 -4.83 -29.35 -8.46
C CYS A 275 -6.36 -29.19 -8.40
N ARG A 276 -6.92 -29.46 -7.23
CA ARG A 276 -8.35 -29.31 -6.94
C ARG A 276 -8.55 -28.71 -5.56
N LYS A 277 -9.73 -28.24 -5.29
CA LYS A 277 -10.13 -27.74 -3.97
C LYS A 277 -9.71 -28.70 -2.85
N GLY A 278 -8.99 -28.13 -1.85
CA GLY A 278 -8.49 -28.85 -0.69
C GLY A 278 -7.06 -29.36 -0.82
N ASP A 279 -6.41 -29.20 -1.97
CA ASP A 279 -5.00 -29.59 -2.15
C ASP A 279 -4.07 -28.61 -1.44
N PHE A 280 -3.04 -29.15 -0.79
CA PHE A 280 -1.89 -28.46 -0.25
C PHE A 280 -0.68 -28.75 -1.13
N ILE A 281 0.02 -27.71 -1.57
CA ILE A 281 1.20 -27.81 -2.41
C ILE A 281 2.33 -27.04 -1.77
N ALA A 282 3.45 -27.70 -1.46
CA ALA A 282 4.64 -27.07 -0.89
C ALA A 282 5.71 -26.84 -1.95
N PHE A 283 6.39 -25.72 -1.84
CA PHE A 283 7.53 -25.33 -2.69
C PHE A 283 8.74 -25.10 -1.80
N PRO A 284 9.60 -26.10 -1.63
CA PRO A 284 10.81 -25.95 -0.85
C PRO A 284 11.78 -24.96 -1.51
N VAL A 285 12.67 -24.38 -0.74
CA VAL A 285 13.71 -23.46 -1.24
C VAL A 285 14.57 -24.08 -2.31
N GLY A 286 15.08 -23.25 -3.21
CA GLY A 286 15.96 -23.62 -4.32
C GLY A 286 15.23 -24.21 -5.52
N VAL A 287 16.03 -24.78 -6.43
CA VAL A 287 15.55 -25.23 -7.75
C VAL A 287 14.46 -26.30 -7.66
N GLY A 288 14.46 -27.13 -6.62
CA GLY A 288 13.44 -28.17 -6.40
C GLY A 288 12.03 -27.62 -6.19
N GLY A 289 11.90 -26.39 -5.71
CA GLY A 289 10.64 -25.71 -5.52
C GLY A 289 10.23 -24.80 -6.67
N THR A 290 10.88 -24.86 -7.83
CA THR A 290 10.53 -24.02 -8.99
C THR A 290 9.08 -24.26 -9.42
N HIS A 291 8.28 -23.19 -9.43
CA HIS A 291 6.85 -23.29 -9.69
C HIS A 291 6.26 -22.06 -10.38
N GLN A 292 5.08 -22.24 -10.95
CA GLN A 292 4.20 -21.19 -11.49
C GLN A 292 2.76 -21.62 -11.33
N LEU A 293 1.93 -20.78 -10.72
CA LEU A 293 0.49 -21.00 -10.60
C LEU A 293 -0.21 -20.59 -11.90
N LEU A 294 -1.02 -21.48 -12.44
CA LEU A 294 -1.80 -21.33 -13.68
C LEU A 294 -3.26 -21.68 -13.42
N ASN A 295 -4.15 -21.12 -14.22
CA ASN A 295 -5.52 -21.61 -14.33
C ASN A 295 -5.82 -22.02 -15.79
N GLU A 296 -5.67 -23.31 -16.09
CA GLU A 296 -5.99 -23.90 -17.38
C GLU A 296 -7.43 -24.43 -17.45
N SER A 297 -8.21 -24.25 -16.39
CA SER A 297 -9.62 -24.65 -16.34
C SER A 297 -10.53 -23.58 -16.99
N ASN A 298 -11.82 -23.92 -17.14
CA ASN A 298 -12.84 -23.02 -17.72
C ASN A 298 -13.57 -22.17 -16.67
N ALA A 299 -13.16 -22.24 -15.39
CA ALA A 299 -13.76 -21.52 -14.28
C ALA A 299 -12.68 -20.81 -13.46
N PRO A 300 -13.00 -19.77 -12.68
CA PRO A 300 -12.05 -19.16 -11.78
C PRO A 300 -11.48 -20.13 -10.75
N ALA A 301 -10.25 -19.95 -10.35
CA ALA A 301 -9.60 -20.72 -9.29
C ALA A 301 -9.04 -19.76 -8.24
N THR A 302 -9.30 -20.04 -6.96
CA THR A 302 -8.86 -19.23 -5.82
C THR A 302 -7.92 -20.03 -4.94
N VAL A 303 -6.77 -19.46 -4.65
CA VAL A 303 -5.68 -20.11 -3.93
C VAL A 303 -5.21 -19.18 -2.79
N LEU A 304 -5.03 -19.78 -1.61
CA LEU A 304 -4.30 -19.14 -0.52
C LEU A 304 -2.82 -19.45 -0.71
N LEU A 305 -2.02 -18.39 -0.76
CA LEU A 305 -0.57 -18.44 -0.86
C LEU A 305 0.01 -18.05 0.49
N LEU A 306 0.90 -18.89 1.01
CA LEU A 306 1.65 -18.63 2.25
C LEU A 306 3.12 -18.73 1.96
N GLY A 307 3.88 -17.75 2.44
CA GLY A 307 5.31 -17.72 2.29
C GLY A 307 5.98 -17.00 3.45
N ARG A 308 7.26 -17.19 3.60
CA ARG A 308 8.06 -16.47 4.60
C ARG A 308 8.50 -15.12 4.01
N THR A 309 8.19 -14.02 4.69
CA THR A 309 8.43 -12.65 4.17
C THR A 309 9.62 -11.93 4.80
N GLU A 310 10.32 -12.54 5.77
CA GLU A 310 11.40 -11.87 6.50
C GLU A 310 12.76 -11.99 5.80
N GLY A 311 13.49 -10.89 5.76
CA GLY A 311 14.87 -10.78 5.35
C GLY A 311 15.08 -10.61 3.84
N VAL A 312 16.32 -10.81 3.38
CA VAL A 312 16.65 -10.70 1.96
C VAL A 312 16.23 -11.97 1.24
N GLU A 313 15.48 -11.83 0.16
CA GLU A 313 15.08 -12.92 -0.74
C GLU A 313 15.76 -12.77 -2.10
N ALA A 314 16.01 -13.91 -2.76
CA ALA A 314 16.47 -13.95 -4.15
C ALA A 314 15.62 -14.96 -4.94
N CYS A 315 14.94 -14.48 -5.98
CA CYS A 315 14.11 -15.32 -6.83
C CYS A 315 14.75 -15.47 -8.21
N TYR A 316 14.94 -16.71 -8.65
CA TYR A 316 15.43 -16.99 -9.98
C TYR A 316 14.30 -17.37 -10.94
N TYR A 317 14.29 -16.77 -12.12
CA TYR A 317 13.29 -16.95 -13.19
C TYR A 317 13.90 -17.68 -14.38
N PRO A 318 13.80 -19.01 -14.47
CA PRO A 318 14.53 -19.80 -15.46
C PRO A 318 14.11 -19.53 -16.91
N ASP A 319 12.83 -19.22 -17.17
CA ASP A 319 12.34 -18.93 -18.54
C ASP A 319 12.94 -17.64 -19.15
N SER A 320 13.34 -16.70 -18.33
CA SER A 320 13.81 -15.37 -18.77
C SER A 320 15.21 -15.02 -18.26
N ASP A 321 15.86 -15.95 -17.59
CA ASP A 321 17.22 -15.81 -17.04
C ASP A 321 17.38 -14.53 -16.22
N LYS A 322 16.45 -14.30 -15.28
CA LYS A 322 16.46 -13.15 -14.39
C LYS A 322 16.66 -13.57 -12.94
N LEU A 323 17.25 -12.68 -12.19
CA LEU A 323 17.37 -12.74 -10.74
C LEU A 323 16.74 -11.49 -10.13
N LEU A 324 15.75 -11.68 -9.29
CA LEU A 324 15.21 -10.65 -8.40
C LEU A 324 15.93 -10.80 -7.06
N VAL A 325 16.39 -9.69 -6.52
CA VAL A 325 16.82 -9.59 -5.11
C VAL A 325 15.92 -8.57 -4.44
N ASP A 326 15.26 -8.97 -3.37
CA ASP A 326 14.32 -8.16 -2.61
C ASP A 326 14.76 -8.06 -1.15
N SER A 327 14.53 -6.93 -0.50
CA SER A 327 15.00 -6.67 0.86
C SER A 327 14.10 -5.66 1.57
N GLU A 328 14.05 -5.74 2.89
CA GLU A 328 13.37 -4.75 3.74
C GLU A 328 14.09 -3.38 3.78
N ALA A 329 15.33 -3.33 3.33
CA ALA A 329 16.15 -2.11 3.30
C ALA A 329 16.71 -1.87 1.89
N PRO A 330 16.95 -0.60 1.50
CA PRO A 330 17.52 -0.29 0.20
C PRO A 330 18.84 -1.00 -0.06
N ILE A 331 18.94 -1.71 -1.19
CA ILE A 331 20.14 -2.48 -1.61
C ILE A 331 21.06 -1.58 -2.45
N ALA A 332 20.51 -0.92 -3.46
CA ALA A 332 21.29 -0.05 -4.35
C ALA A 332 20.44 1.10 -4.89
N ASN A 333 21.05 2.28 -5.02
CA ASN A 333 20.40 3.48 -5.57
C ASN A 333 19.05 3.85 -4.89
N GLY A 334 18.87 3.47 -3.62
CA GLY A 334 17.64 3.71 -2.87
C GLY A 334 16.50 2.71 -3.17
N ASN A 335 16.74 1.69 -3.97
CA ASN A 335 15.78 0.62 -4.25
C ASN A 335 15.94 -0.53 -3.26
N ASP A 336 14.84 -1.02 -2.74
CA ASP A 336 14.73 -2.22 -1.91
C ASP A 336 14.61 -3.50 -2.75
N SER A 337 14.35 -3.38 -4.05
CA SER A 337 14.23 -4.48 -5.00
C SER A 337 15.05 -4.23 -6.26
N ILE A 338 15.77 -5.25 -6.72
CA ILE A 338 16.62 -5.19 -7.92
C ILE A 338 16.34 -6.41 -8.80
N MET A 339 16.01 -6.17 -10.08
CA MET A 339 15.87 -7.20 -11.09
C MET A 339 17.03 -7.11 -12.09
N VAL A 340 17.81 -8.18 -12.20
CA VAL A 340 18.98 -8.25 -13.11
C VAL A 340 18.95 -9.52 -13.98
N ARG A 341 19.81 -9.59 -14.99
CA ARG A 341 20.09 -10.86 -15.67
C ARG A 341 20.99 -11.73 -14.80
N ALA A 342 20.68 -13.02 -14.71
CA ALA A 342 21.46 -13.96 -13.94
C ALA A 342 22.78 -14.36 -14.66
N HIS A 343 22.79 -14.30 -16.00
CA HIS A 343 23.99 -14.62 -16.80
C HIS A 343 24.28 -13.51 -17.82
N PRO A 344 25.56 -13.29 -18.19
CA PRO A 344 26.74 -13.94 -17.63
C PRO A 344 27.02 -13.47 -16.19
N GLN A 345 27.56 -14.37 -15.38
CA GLN A 345 28.09 -14.01 -14.07
C GLN A 345 29.36 -13.18 -14.22
N LEU A 346 29.58 -12.27 -13.30
CA LEU A 346 30.80 -11.48 -13.22
C LEU A 346 31.80 -12.15 -12.27
N GLU A 347 33.08 -12.07 -12.61
CA GLU A 347 34.14 -12.41 -11.65
C GLU A 347 34.17 -11.37 -10.51
N TYR A 348 34.59 -11.82 -9.31
CA TYR A 348 34.50 -11.02 -8.09
C TYR A 348 35.17 -9.63 -8.20
N PHE A 349 36.29 -9.54 -8.90
CA PHE A 349 37.04 -8.29 -9.10
C PHE A 349 36.73 -7.60 -10.44
N ASN A 350 35.71 -8.01 -11.18
CA ASN A 350 35.40 -7.42 -12.46
C ASN A 350 34.92 -5.97 -12.27
N GLY A 351 35.68 -5.01 -12.83
CA GLY A 351 35.38 -3.58 -12.72
C GLY A 351 36.02 -2.89 -11.50
N GLU A 352 36.73 -3.63 -10.63
CA GLU A 352 37.49 -3.03 -9.54
C GLU A 352 38.86 -2.53 -10.04
N THR A 353 39.34 -1.37 -9.50
CA THR A 353 40.63 -0.72 -9.85
C THR A 353 41.56 -0.66 -8.66
#